data_b967a487b34068bc6ee51f52bccdc9ef
#
_entry.id   b967a487b34068bc6ee51f52bccdc9ef
#
_cell.length_a   1.000
_cell.length_b   1.000
_cell.length_c   1.000
_cell.angle_alpha   90.00
_cell.angle_beta   90.00
_cell.angle_gamma   90.00
#
_symmetry.space_group_name_H-M   'P 1'
#
loop_
_entity.id
_entity.type
_entity.pdbx_description
1 polymer ?
#
loop_
_entity_poly.entity_id
_entity_poly.type
_entity_poly.pdbx_seq_one_letter_code
_entity_poly.pdbx_strand_id
1 'polypeptide(L)'
;MKNAIFMMAIVALATTSLKAQTTSTTDNRNHLTLGLKAGVNFSNVYDTKGENFVADGKLGIAAGAFVVIPLGKVIGIQPEILYSQKGFKSSGTFLGTSYEMTRTTDFIDVPLLVSIKPVEYISILFGPQFSYLMKQKDEFTGGTLTATQEQEFDNKNLRKNILALTGGADFNIDHLVIGIRAGWDIKDNDGEGNSTSPRYKNMWYQATLGYKF
;
A
#
# COMPACT_ATOMS: atom_id res chain seq x y z
N MET A 1 10.54 6.43 23.63
CA MET A 1 11.60 5.42 23.89
C MET A 1 11.08 3.99 23.97
N LYS A 2 9.87 3.70 24.50
CA LYS A 2 9.32 2.32 24.55
C LYS A 2 9.04 1.70 23.17
N ASN A 3 8.65 2.50 22.18
CA ASN A 3 8.30 2.01 20.82
C ASN A 3 9.53 1.67 19.97
N ALA A 4 10.68 2.30 20.23
CA ALA A 4 11.94 1.99 19.56
C ALA A 4 12.52 0.65 20.02
N ILE A 5 12.30 0.27 21.27
CA ILE A 5 12.77 -1.01 21.84
C ILE A 5 11.96 -2.17 21.26
N PHE A 6 10.66 -1.97 21.00
CA PHE A 6 9.81 -3.00 20.39
C PHE A 6 10.18 -3.25 18.92
N MET A 7 10.53 -2.20 18.16
CA MET A 7 11.04 -2.33 16.79
C MET A 7 12.41 -3.02 16.73
N MET A 8 13.31 -2.73 17.68
CA MET A 8 14.61 -3.41 17.77
C MET A 8 14.48 -4.90 18.15
N ALA A 9 13.50 -5.27 18.97
CA ALA A 9 13.25 -6.68 19.33
C ALA A 9 12.75 -7.51 18.14
N ILE A 10 11.95 -6.94 17.24
CA ILE A 10 11.50 -7.63 16.02
C ILE A 10 12.67 -7.85 15.05
N VAL A 11 13.59 -6.88 14.93
CA VAL A 11 14.80 -7.01 14.10
C VAL A 11 15.79 -8.03 14.69
N ALA A 12 15.91 -8.12 16.01
CA ALA A 12 16.80 -9.07 16.67
C ALA A 12 16.33 -10.54 16.56
N LEU A 13 15.01 -10.80 16.51
CA LEU A 13 14.47 -12.14 16.27
C LEU A 13 14.71 -12.64 14.83
N ALA A 14 14.86 -11.75 13.87
CA ALA A 14 15.13 -12.11 12.47
C ALA A 14 16.57 -12.59 12.23
N THR A 15 17.51 -12.24 13.10
CA THR A 15 18.94 -12.53 12.89
C THR A 15 19.39 -13.91 13.37
N THR A 16 18.60 -14.63 14.16
CA THR A 16 18.99 -15.94 14.72
C THR A 16 18.72 -17.13 13.80
N SER A 17 17.98 -16.95 12.70
CA SER A 17 17.60 -18.04 11.77
C SER A 17 18.50 -18.15 10.52
N LEU A 18 19.54 -17.34 10.39
CA LEU A 18 20.33 -17.22 9.15
C LEU A 18 21.41 -18.32 8.95
N LYS A 19 21.44 -19.37 9.74
CA LYS A 19 22.50 -20.39 9.64
C LYS A 19 22.08 -21.76 9.10
N ALA A 20 21.02 -21.87 8.34
CA ALA A 20 20.58 -23.13 7.76
C ALA A 20 20.25 -23.01 6.27
N GLN A 21 21.23 -22.64 5.45
CA GLN A 21 21.09 -22.82 4.01
C GLN A 21 22.24 -23.66 3.48
N THR A 22 22.04 -24.97 3.52
CA THR A 22 22.73 -25.91 2.67
C THR A 22 22.09 -25.86 1.29
N THR A 23 22.88 -25.57 0.28
CA THR A 23 22.51 -25.57 -1.14
C THR A 23 22.01 -26.97 -1.54
N SER A 24 20.72 -27.18 -1.51
CA SER A 24 20.08 -28.29 -2.22
C SER A 24 19.02 -27.69 -3.14
N THR A 25 18.90 -28.18 -4.35
CA THR A 25 17.85 -27.87 -5.32
C THR A 25 16.50 -28.34 -4.77
N THR A 26 16.09 -27.79 -3.65
CA THR A 26 14.86 -28.13 -2.95
C THR A 26 13.84 -27.09 -3.31
N ASP A 27 12.67 -27.55 -3.74
CA ASP A 27 11.50 -26.73 -4.03
C ASP A 27 11.19 -25.78 -2.85
N ASN A 28 11.55 -24.51 -3.01
CA ASN A 28 11.45 -23.47 -1.96
C ASN A 28 10.01 -23.07 -1.61
N ARG A 29 9.01 -23.66 -2.26
CA ARG A 29 7.60 -23.35 -1.98
C ARG A 29 7.11 -23.77 -0.60
N ASN A 30 7.83 -24.68 0.06
CA ASN A 30 7.45 -25.24 1.38
C ASN A 30 8.18 -24.58 2.56
N HIS A 31 8.99 -23.55 2.33
CA HIS A 31 9.74 -22.90 3.40
C HIS A 31 9.13 -21.57 3.79
N LEU A 32 9.09 -21.28 5.09
CA LEU A 32 8.79 -19.95 5.59
C LEU A 32 9.88 -19.00 5.08
N THR A 33 9.46 -17.91 4.45
CA THR A 33 10.37 -16.96 3.84
C THR A 33 10.02 -15.55 4.30
N LEU A 34 11.03 -14.80 4.71
CA LEU A 34 10.94 -13.38 5.01
C LEU A 34 11.50 -12.58 3.83
N GLY A 35 10.95 -11.42 3.54
CA GLY A 35 11.46 -10.54 2.50
C GLY A 35 11.16 -9.08 2.75
N LEU A 36 11.91 -8.24 2.06
CA LEU A 36 11.70 -6.79 1.97
C LEU A 36 11.33 -6.44 0.55
N LYS A 37 10.54 -5.39 0.37
CA LYS A 37 10.20 -4.89 -0.97
C LYS A 37 10.05 -3.38 -0.96
N ALA A 38 10.36 -2.77 -2.10
CA ALA A 38 10.13 -1.35 -2.36
C ALA A 38 9.68 -1.15 -3.81
N GLY A 39 8.96 -0.07 -4.06
CA GLY A 39 8.44 0.22 -5.38
C GLY A 39 7.60 1.47 -5.44
N VAL A 40 6.72 1.50 -6.42
CA VAL A 40 5.87 2.66 -6.71
C VAL A 40 4.39 2.27 -6.74
N ASN A 41 3.56 3.19 -6.29
CA ASN A 41 2.11 3.19 -6.48
C ASN A 41 1.75 4.16 -7.59
N PHE A 42 0.84 3.78 -8.44
CA PHE A 42 0.07 4.70 -9.27
C PHE A 42 -1.36 4.65 -8.77
N SER A 43 -1.78 5.69 -8.08
CA SER A 43 -3.08 5.75 -7.41
C SER A 43 -3.96 6.83 -7.98
N ASN A 44 -5.26 6.60 -7.92
CA ASN A 44 -6.31 7.54 -8.25
C ASN A 44 -7.47 7.34 -7.29
N VAL A 45 -8.49 8.15 -7.42
CA VAL A 45 -9.74 8.02 -6.69
C VAL A 45 -10.91 7.90 -7.67
N TYR A 46 -11.95 7.21 -7.24
CA TYR A 46 -13.20 7.18 -7.97
C TYR A 46 -14.35 7.56 -7.03
N ASP A 47 -15.32 8.28 -7.60
CA ASP A 47 -16.55 8.64 -6.92
C ASP A 47 -17.58 7.53 -7.09
N THR A 48 -18.33 7.26 -6.01
CA THR A 48 -19.40 6.26 -6.00
C THR A 48 -20.81 6.87 -6.15
N LYS A 49 -20.92 8.20 -6.16
CA LYS A 49 -22.21 8.91 -6.14
C LYS A 49 -22.46 9.85 -7.31
N GLY A 50 -21.57 9.91 -8.30
CA GLY A 50 -21.76 10.72 -9.50
C GLY A 50 -21.54 12.22 -9.29
N GLU A 51 -20.77 12.62 -8.28
CA GLU A 51 -20.26 13.97 -8.16
C GLU A 51 -19.29 14.25 -9.32
N ASN A 52 -19.38 15.42 -9.96
CA ASN A 52 -18.51 15.81 -11.07
C ASN A 52 -17.10 16.11 -10.58
N PHE A 53 -16.39 15.09 -10.15
CA PHE A 53 -15.04 15.16 -9.64
C PHE A 53 -14.07 14.47 -10.62
N VAL A 54 -13.27 15.28 -11.30
CA VAL A 54 -12.24 14.78 -12.20
C VAL A 54 -10.94 14.68 -11.42
N ALA A 55 -10.44 13.46 -11.28
CA ALA A 55 -9.18 13.18 -10.62
C ALA A 55 -8.21 12.49 -11.57
N ASP A 56 -6.98 12.97 -11.58
CA ASP A 56 -5.85 12.36 -12.29
C ASP A 56 -5.01 11.51 -11.36
N GLY A 57 -4.41 10.46 -11.92
CA GLY A 57 -3.55 9.56 -11.18
C GLY A 57 -2.28 10.22 -10.66
N LYS A 58 -1.84 9.78 -9.48
CA LYS A 58 -0.61 10.24 -8.82
C LYS A 58 0.34 9.10 -8.55
N LEU A 59 1.63 9.33 -8.80
CA LEU A 59 2.68 8.42 -8.37
C LEU A 59 3.01 8.64 -6.89
N GLY A 60 3.23 7.54 -6.18
CA GLY A 60 3.66 7.49 -4.80
C GLY A 60 4.67 6.36 -4.59
N ILE A 61 5.24 6.28 -3.41
CA ILE A 61 6.19 5.22 -3.05
C ILE A 61 5.50 4.14 -2.22
N ALA A 62 6.04 2.91 -2.28
CA ALA A 62 5.67 1.81 -1.40
C ALA A 62 6.93 1.09 -0.95
N ALA A 63 7.04 0.79 0.34
CA ALA A 63 8.16 0.03 0.87
C ALA A 63 7.76 -0.70 2.15
N GLY A 64 8.30 -1.91 2.36
CA GLY A 64 8.02 -2.66 3.57
C GLY A 64 8.51 -4.09 3.54
N ALA A 65 7.92 -4.92 4.39
CA ALA A 65 8.30 -6.31 4.58
C ALA A 65 7.12 -7.25 4.32
N PHE A 66 7.42 -8.48 3.99
CA PHE A 66 6.46 -9.56 3.83
C PHE A 66 7.00 -10.87 4.38
N VAL A 67 6.08 -11.74 4.77
CA VAL A 67 6.38 -13.10 5.20
C VAL A 67 5.56 -14.05 4.34
N VAL A 68 6.20 -15.07 3.79
CA VAL A 68 5.52 -16.15 3.07
C VAL A 68 5.42 -17.35 3.99
N ILE A 69 4.20 -17.73 4.37
CA ILE A 69 3.89 -18.87 5.23
C ILE A 69 3.25 -19.95 4.34
N PRO A 70 3.98 -21.02 4.00
CA PRO A 70 3.42 -22.09 3.19
C PRO A 70 2.45 -22.94 4.03
N LEU A 71 1.29 -23.24 3.48
CA LEU A 71 0.35 -24.23 3.98
C LEU A 71 0.44 -25.54 3.20
N GLY A 72 1.29 -25.56 2.17
CA GLY A 72 1.60 -26.65 1.27
C GLY A 72 2.34 -26.13 0.04
N LYS A 73 2.63 -27.00 -0.92
CA LYS A 73 3.39 -26.62 -2.13
C LYS A 73 2.69 -25.58 -2.98
N VAL A 74 1.36 -25.55 -3.00
CA VAL A 74 0.60 -24.70 -3.92
C VAL A 74 -0.04 -23.52 -3.19
N ILE A 75 -0.40 -23.68 -1.92
CA ILE A 75 -1.13 -22.66 -1.16
C ILE A 75 -0.30 -22.17 0.01
N GLY A 76 -0.39 -20.89 0.29
CA GLY A 76 0.21 -20.23 1.45
C GLY A 76 -0.55 -18.97 1.84
N ILE A 77 -0.06 -18.33 2.88
CA ILE A 77 -0.51 -17.02 3.35
C ILE A 77 0.68 -16.07 3.29
N GLN A 78 0.43 -14.83 2.86
CA GLN A 78 1.47 -13.81 2.79
C GLN A 78 0.99 -12.53 3.47
N PRO A 79 1.17 -12.40 4.80
CA PRO A 79 1.02 -11.14 5.49
C PRO A 79 2.15 -10.18 5.10
N GLU A 80 1.78 -8.90 4.97
CA GLU A 80 2.72 -7.83 4.63
C GLU A 80 2.51 -6.63 5.54
N ILE A 81 3.53 -5.80 5.68
CA ILE A 81 3.43 -4.47 6.26
C ILE A 81 4.18 -3.48 5.37
N LEU A 82 3.48 -2.46 4.89
CA LEU A 82 4.01 -1.51 3.91
C LEU A 82 3.73 -0.09 4.35
N TYR A 83 4.74 0.77 4.27
CA TYR A 83 4.49 2.19 4.07
C TYR A 83 4.05 2.39 2.63
N SER A 84 2.97 3.11 2.42
CA SER A 84 2.32 3.24 1.12
C SER A 84 1.81 4.65 0.93
N GLN A 85 2.34 5.36 -0.05
CA GLN A 85 1.88 6.69 -0.42
C GLN A 85 0.91 6.59 -1.59
N LYS A 86 -0.27 7.18 -1.41
CA LYS A 86 -1.36 7.24 -2.40
C LYS A 86 -1.81 8.68 -2.58
N GLY A 87 -2.75 8.93 -3.49
CA GLY A 87 -3.34 10.23 -3.69
C GLY A 87 -3.85 10.43 -5.11
N PHE A 88 -4.18 11.67 -5.41
CA PHE A 88 -4.69 12.08 -6.71
C PHE A 88 -4.37 13.55 -6.97
N LYS A 89 -4.56 13.97 -8.21
CA LYS A 89 -4.55 15.36 -8.63
C LYS A 89 -5.94 15.74 -9.12
N SER A 90 -6.34 16.96 -8.86
CA SER A 90 -7.58 17.53 -9.39
C SER A 90 -7.30 18.93 -9.90
N SER A 91 -7.88 19.28 -11.04
CA SER A 91 -7.78 20.61 -11.63
C SER A 91 -9.16 21.19 -11.89
N GLY A 92 -9.28 22.49 -11.81
CA GLY A 92 -10.53 23.18 -12.07
C GLY A 92 -10.32 24.66 -12.36
N THR A 93 -11.43 25.38 -12.58
CA THR A 93 -11.42 26.83 -12.77
C THR A 93 -12.35 27.46 -11.77
N PHE A 94 -11.85 28.41 -11.00
CA PHE A 94 -12.62 29.19 -10.06
C PHE A 94 -12.47 30.68 -10.36
N LEU A 95 -13.60 31.37 -10.60
CA LEU A 95 -13.64 32.81 -11.00
C LEU A 95 -12.72 33.14 -12.18
N GLY A 96 -12.66 32.26 -13.18
CA GLY A 96 -11.82 32.45 -14.36
C GLY A 96 -10.33 32.15 -14.17
N THR A 97 -9.91 31.76 -12.97
CA THR A 97 -8.52 31.36 -12.67
C THR A 97 -8.46 29.84 -12.53
N SER A 98 -7.53 29.22 -13.26
CA SER A 98 -7.27 27.77 -13.13
C SER A 98 -6.57 27.47 -11.82
N TYR A 99 -6.98 26.40 -11.15
CA TYR A 99 -6.30 25.86 -9.97
C TYR A 99 -5.96 24.38 -10.16
N GLU A 100 -4.89 23.94 -9.52
CA GLU A 100 -4.50 22.55 -9.37
C GLU A 100 -4.43 22.21 -7.89
N MET A 101 -5.02 21.08 -7.52
CA MET A 101 -4.94 20.50 -6.18
C MET A 101 -4.28 19.15 -6.27
N THR A 102 -3.22 18.94 -5.49
CA THR A 102 -2.57 17.64 -5.33
C THR A 102 -2.78 17.15 -3.91
N ARG A 103 -3.45 16.02 -3.75
CA ARG A 103 -3.58 15.32 -2.47
C ARG A 103 -2.59 14.18 -2.38
N THR A 104 -1.85 14.14 -1.29
CA THR A 104 -0.93 13.06 -0.93
C THR A 104 -1.35 12.47 0.40
N THR A 105 -1.53 11.17 0.45
CA THR A 105 -1.91 10.43 1.67
C THR A 105 -0.92 9.31 1.93
N ASP A 106 -0.39 9.28 3.14
CA ASP A 106 0.56 8.28 3.62
C ASP A 106 -0.16 7.27 4.51
N PHE A 107 0.00 6.00 4.19
CA PHE A 107 -0.64 4.89 4.89
C PHE A 107 0.39 3.89 5.41
N ILE A 108 0.03 3.21 6.50
CA ILE A 108 0.55 1.88 6.80
C ILE A 108 -0.49 0.88 6.29
N ASP A 109 -0.12 0.14 5.27
CA ASP A 109 -0.93 -0.92 4.69
C ASP A 109 -0.52 -2.27 5.28
N VAL A 110 -1.52 -3.06 5.68
CA VAL A 110 -1.34 -4.43 6.21
C VAL A 110 -2.21 -5.37 5.37
N PRO A 111 -1.72 -5.83 4.21
CA PRO A 111 -2.38 -6.87 3.44
C PRO A 111 -2.23 -8.23 4.12
N LEU A 112 -3.30 -9.03 4.10
CA LEU A 112 -3.29 -10.44 4.45
C LEU A 112 -3.70 -11.24 3.21
N LEU A 113 -2.70 -11.75 2.48
CA LEU A 113 -2.92 -12.35 1.17
C LEU A 113 -2.92 -13.86 1.24
N VAL A 114 -3.86 -14.48 0.55
CA VAL A 114 -3.76 -15.88 0.14
C VAL A 114 -2.81 -15.93 -1.05
N SER A 115 -1.83 -16.80 -1.00
CA SER A 115 -0.84 -17.03 -2.04
C SER A 115 -1.09 -18.37 -2.71
N ILE A 116 -1.31 -18.37 -4.01
CA ILE A 116 -1.42 -19.56 -4.86
C ILE A 116 -0.17 -19.64 -5.73
N LYS A 117 0.59 -20.72 -5.60
CA LYS A 117 1.87 -20.93 -6.28
C LYS A 117 1.76 -22.11 -7.26
N PRO A 118 1.21 -21.93 -8.46
CA PRO A 118 1.08 -23.00 -9.43
C PRO A 118 2.44 -23.56 -9.86
N VAL A 119 3.45 -22.71 -9.90
CA VAL A 119 4.86 -23.02 -10.19
C VAL A 119 5.78 -22.23 -9.26
N GLU A 120 7.06 -22.57 -9.19
CA GLU A 120 8.02 -21.96 -8.24
C GLU A 120 8.24 -20.47 -8.48
N TYR A 121 8.20 -20.04 -9.73
CA TYR A 121 8.50 -18.67 -10.15
C TYR A 121 7.29 -17.76 -10.22
N ILE A 122 6.05 -18.25 -10.00
CA ILE A 122 4.83 -17.44 -10.00
C ILE A 122 4.03 -17.67 -8.73
N SER A 123 3.67 -16.57 -8.06
CA SER A 123 2.70 -16.55 -6.98
C SER A 123 1.55 -15.61 -7.35
N ILE A 124 0.32 -16.09 -7.32
CA ILE A 124 -0.89 -15.29 -7.46
C ILE A 124 -1.36 -14.97 -6.04
N LEU A 125 -1.62 -13.71 -5.77
CA LEU A 125 -1.95 -13.23 -4.43
C LEU A 125 -3.24 -12.42 -4.46
N PHE A 126 -4.09 -12.65 -3.46
CA PHE A 126 -5.28 -11.83 -3.26
C PHE A 126 -5.72 -11.89 -1.80
N GLY A 127 -6.37 -10.83 -1.34
CA GLY A 127 -6.91 -10.80 0.01
C GLY A 127 -7.30 -9.40 0.48
N PRO A 128 -7.81 -9.32 1.70
CA PRO A 128 -8.09 -8.05 2.35
C PRO A 128 -6.81 -7.30 2.67
N GLN A 129 -6.90 -5.98 2.62
CA GLN A 129 -5.85 -5.07 3.07
C GLN A 129 -6.46 -4.09 4.06
N PHE A 130 -5.82 -3.96 5.20
CA PHE A 130 -6.13 -2.95 6.18
C PHE A 130 -5.15 -1.79 6.02
N SER A 131 -5.68 -0.58 5.78
CA SER A 131 -4.87 0.62 5.57
C SER A 131 -5.13 1.60 6.71
N TYR A 132 -4.08 2.04 7.39
CA TYR A 132 -4.13 3.05 8.42
C TYR A 132 -3.54 4.36 7.92
N LEU A 133 -4.36 5.41 7.87
CA LEU A 133 -3.95 6.74 7.44
C LEU A 133 -3.04 7.38 8.49
N MET A 134 -1.83 7.72 8.10
CA MET A 134 -0.85 8.41 8.95
C MET A 134 -0.89 9.92 8.75
N LYS A 135 -0.92 10.36 7.49
CA LYS A 135 -0.76 11.76 7.12
C LYS A 135 -1.50 12.06 5.83
N GLN A 136 -2.08 13.26 5.75
CA GLN A 136 -2.62 13.81 4.51
C GLN A 136 -2.02 15.19 4.28
N LYS A 137 -1.60 15.44 3.05
CA LYS A 137 -1.08 16.73 2.58
C LYS A 137 -1.85 17.15 1.35
N ASP A 138 -2.43 18.35 1.41
CA ASP A 138 -3.11 18.99 0.30
C ASP A 138 -2.31 20.21 -0.16
N GLU A 139 -1.93 20.23 -1.42
CA GLU A 139 -1.20 21.33 -2.07
C GLU A 139 -2.12 21.96 -3.11
N PHE A 140 -2.38 23.26 -2.94
CA PHE A 140 -3.17 24.04 -3.87
C PHE A 140 -2.26 25.03 -4.59
N THR A 141 -2.38 25.07 -5.91
CA THR A 141 -1.69 26.04 -6.77
C THR A 141 -2.72 26.70 -7.66
N GLY A 142 -2.90 28.01 -7.54
CA GLY A 142 -3.84 28.76 -8.37
C GLY A 142 -3.37 30.20 -8.59
N GLY A 143 -3.18 30.60 -9.85
CA GLY A 143 -2.64 31.92 -10.20
C GLY A 143 -1.28 32.18 -9.56
N THR A 144 -1.17 33.23 -8.74
CA THR A 144 0.07 33.58 -8.01
C THR A 144 0.13 33.00 -6.58
N LEU A 145 -0.89 32.25 -6.16
CA LEU A 145 -0.99 31.72 -4.80
C LEU A 145 -0.70 30.22 -4.76
N THR A 146 0.18 29.83 -3.85
CA THR A 146 0.40 28.44 -3.48
C THR A 146 0.10 28.29 -2.00
N ALA A 147 -0.83 27.41 -1.64
CA ALA A 147 -1.16 27.09 -0.26
C ALA A 147 -0.96 25.59 -0.01
N THR A 148 -0.27 25.28 1.06
CA THR A 148 -0.06 23.89 1.52
C THR A 148 -0.78 23.73 2.83
N GLN A 149 -1.66 22.74 2.92
CA GLN A 149 -2.32 22.35 4.14
C GLN A 149 -1.92 20.91 4.50
N GLU A 150 -1.27 20.76 5.62
CA GLU A 150 -0.86 19.47 6.16
C GLU A 150 -1.71 19.13 7.36
N GLN A 151 -2.33 17.97 7.36
CA GLN A 151 -3.15 17.48 8.46
C GLN A 151 -2.56 16.19 9.01
N GLU A 152 -2.07 16.25 10.23
CA GLU A 152 -1.66 15.08 11.01
C GLU A 152 -2.82 14.65 11.92
N PHE A 153 -3.12 13.37 11.92
CA PHE A 153 -3.85 12.53 12.89
C PHE A 153 -5.17 12.98 13.54
N ASP A 154 -5.51 14.26 13.71
CA ASP A 154 -6.64 14.68 14.56
C ASP A 154 -7.93 15.06 13.83
N ASN A 155 -7.97 14.94 12.51
CA ASN A 155 -9.17 15.26 11.76
C ASN A 155 -10.23 14.14 11.89
N LYS A 156 -11.27 14.38 12.67
CA LYS A 156 -12.41 13.46 12.87
C LYS A 156 -13.23 13.23 11.58
N ASN A 157 -13.08 14.08 10.58
CA ASN A 157 -13.81 13.99 9.32
C ASN A 157 -13.18 13.00 8.33
N LEU A 158 -11.96 12.51 8.60
CA LEU A 158 -11.28 11.53 7.77
C LEU A 158 -11.32 10.15 8.40
N ARG A 159 -11.62 9.14 7.59
CA ARG A 159 -11.54 7.74 8.01
C ARG A 159 -10.07 7.33 8.10
N LYS A 160 -9.61 7.04 9.31
CA LYS A 160 -8.23 6.59 9.57
C LYS A 160 -8.00 5.13 9.19
N ASN A 161 -9.05 4.32 9.29
CA ASN A 161 -8.99 2.87 9.07
C ASN A 161 -9.80 2.51 7.82
N ILE A 162 -9.13 2.12 6.76
CA ILE A 162 -9.75 1.77 5.49
C ILE A 162 -9.56 0.28 5.24
N LEU A 163 -10.64 -0.40 4.91
CA LEU A 163 -10.61 -1.77 4.43
C LEU A 163 -10.63 -1.75 2.90
N ALA A 164 -9.67 -2.44 2.32
CA ALA A 164 -9.49 -2.57 0.88
C ALA A 164 -9.42 -4.04 0.48
N LEU A 165 -9.57 -4.31 -0.79
CA LEU A 165 -9.18 -5.56 -1.44
C LEU A 165 -7.95 -5.31 -2.30
N THR A 166 -7.02 -6.26 -2.29
CA THR A 166 -5.85 -6.21 -3.15
C THR A 166 -5.57 -7.58 -3.75
N GLY A 167 -5.05 -7.59 -4.96
CA GLY A 167 -4.64 -8.81 -5.65
C GLY A 167 -3.57 -8.53 -6.69
N GLY A 168 -2.88 -9.59 -7.11
CA GLY A 168 -1.82 -9.48 -8.10
C GLY A 168 -0.96 -10.72 -8.20
N ALA A 169 0.27 -10.53 -8.68
CA ALA A 169 1.22 -11.62 -8.86
C ALA A 169 2.64 -11.21 -8.45
N ASP A 170 3.38 -12.18 -7.97
CA ASP A 170 4.83 -12.09 -7.73
C ASP A 170 5.56 -13.05 -8.69
N PHE A 171 6.55 -12.53 -9.37
CA PHE A 171 7.51 -13.29 -10.15
C PHE A 171 8.76 -13.49 -9.30
N ASN A 172 9.05 -14.74 -8.99
CA ASN A 172 10.14 -15.13 -8.11
C ASN A 172 11.32 -15.63 -8.94
N ILE A 173 12.48 -15.01 -8.80
CA ILE A 173 13.74 -15.39 -9.46
C ILE A 173 14.76 -15.53 -8.34
N ASP A 174 15.00 -16.75 -7.87
CA ASP A 174 15.83 -17.02 -6.68
C ASP A 174 15.39 -16.17 -5.47
N HIS A 175 16.24 -15.25 -5.05
CA HIS A 175 15.97 -14.32 -3.97
C HIS A 175 15.20 -13.06 -4.41
N LEU A 176 15.14 -12.78 -5.71
CA LEU A 176 14.49 -11.59 -6.26
C LEU A 176 12.99 -11.83 -6.45
N VAL A 177 12.18 -10.82 -6.11
CA VAL A 177 10.73 -10.84 -6.30
C VAL A 177 10.31 -9.58 -7.06
N ILE A 178 9.69 -9.76 -8.21
CA ILE A 178 9.04 -8.67 -8.95
C ILE A 178 7.54 -8.79 -8.70
N GLY A 179 6.96 -7.81 -8.00
CA GLY A 179 5.55 -7.81 -7.62
C GLY A 179 4.73 -6.80 -8.41
N ILE A 180 3.55 -7.20 -8.85
CA ILE A 180 2.51 -6.32 -9.38
C ILE A 180 1.24 -6.51 -8.58
N ARG A 181 0.57 -5.42 -8.20
CA ARG A 181 -0.68 -5.41 -7.43
C ARG A 181 -1.66 -4.43 -8.03
N ALA A 182 -2.92 -4.72 -7.85
CA ALA A 182 -4.02 -3.78 -7.98
C ALA A 182 -4.86 -3.84 -6.69
N GLY A 183 -5.33 -2.71 -6.23
CA GLY A 183 -6.16 -2.65 -5.04
C GLY A 183 -7.17 -1.51 -5.10
N TRP A 184 -8.22 -1.66 -4.32
CA TRP A 184 -9.30 -0.68 -4.21
C TRP A 184 -9.94 -0.71 -2.83
N ASP A 185 -10.31 0.47 -2.35
CA ASP A 185 -11.00 0.63 -1.07
C ASP A 185 -12.43 0.10 -1.18
N ILE A 186 -12.88 -0.64 -0.16
CA ILE A 186 -14.26 -1.11 -0.05
C ILE A 186 -15.13 0.01 0.53
N LYS A 187 -14.59 0.80 1.46
CA LYS A 187 -15.29 1.89 2.15
C LYS A 187 -14.80 3.25 1.67
N ASP A 188 -15.70 4.23 1.72
CA ASP A 188 -15.38 5.62 1.40
C ASP A 188 -14.42 6.23 2.43
N ASN A 189 -13.73 7.30 2.04
CA ASN A 189 -12.73 8.03 2.84
C ASN A 189 -13.34 8.85 3.98
N ASP A 190 -14.67 9.07 3.99
CA ASP A 190 -15.33 9.88 5.00
C ASP A 190 -15.35 9.19 6.37
N GLY A 191 -15.08 10.00 7.42
CA GLY A 191 -15.20 9.58 8.81
C GLY A 191 -16.65 9.59 9.30
N GLU A 192 -16.85 9.68 10.62
CA GLU A 192 -18.17 9.74 11.26
C GLU A 192 -18.81 11.14 11.23
N GLY A 193 -18.15 12.14 10.62
CA GLY A 193 -18.59 13.52 10.58
C GLY A 193 -19.38 13.88 9.31
N ASN A 194 -20.08 15.04 9.38
CA ASN A 194 -20.67 15.68 8.21
C ASN A 194 -19.55 16.27 7.33
N SER A 195 -18.83 15.43 6.62
CA SER A 195 -17.79 15.87 5.69
C SER A 195 -18.43 16.56 4.50
N THR A 196 -18.05 17.81 4.24
CA THR A 196 -18.35 18.53 3.01
C THR A 196 -17.36 18.19 1.90
N SER A 197 -16.33 17.40 2.19
CA SER A 197 -15.37 16.91 1.21
C SER A 197 -16.01 15.86 0.32
N PRO A 198 -15.65 15.81 -0.98
CA PRO A 198 -16.18 14.78 -1.86
C PRO A 198 -15.85 13.40 -1.31
N ARG A 199 -16.82 12.49 -1.36
CA ARG A 199 -16.64 11.09 -0.95
C ARG A 199 -15.99 10.34 -2.08
N TYR A 200 -14.89 9.68 -1.80
CA TYR A 200 -14.17 8.89 -2.79
C TYR A 200 -13.63 7.61 -2.17
N LYS A 201 -13.24 6.70 -3.04
CA LYS A 201 -12.49 5.49 -2.73
C LYS A 201 -11.18 5.53 -3.49
N ASN A 202 -10.10 5.10 -2.84
CA ASN A 202 -8.84 4.96 -3.55
C ASN A 202 -8.86 3.68 -4.40
N MET A 203 -8.22 3.76 -5.56
CA MET A 203 -7.76 2.61 -6.33
C MET A 203 -6.30 2.83 -6.67
N TRP A 204 -5.53 1.76 -6.72
CA TRP A 204 -4.10 1.86 -7.03
C TRP A 204 -3.59 0.63 -7.75
N TYR A 205 -2.57 0.88 -8.53
CA TYR A 205 -1.68 -0.14 -9.07
C TYR A 205 -0.32 0.03 -8.41
N GLN A 206 0.33 -1.08 -8.09
CA GLN A 206 1.62 -1.08 -7.42
C GLN A 206 2.57 -2.00 -8.16
N ALA A 207 3.80 -1.53 -8.37
CA ALA A 207 4.91 -2.33 -8.86
C ALA A 207 6.04 -2.29 -7.84
N THR A 208 6.55 -3.45 -7.46
CA THR A 208 7.59 -3.59 -6.43
C THR A 208 8.71 -4.50 -6.87
N LEU A 209 9.90 -4.21 -6.35
CA LEU A 209 11.05 -5.08 -6.37
C LEU A 209 11.34 -5.50 -4.93
N GLY A 210 11.50 -6.78 -4.70
CA GLY A 210 11.73 -7.36 -3.38
C GLY A 210 12.90 -8.33 -3.36
N TYR A 211 13.35 -8.60 -2.14
CA TYR A 211 14.39 -9.59 -1.86
C TYR A 211 13.93 -10.51 -0.75
N LYS A 212 14.07 -11.83 -0.97
CA LYS A 212 13.77 -12.90 -0.01
C LYS A 212 15.04 -13.39 0.64
N PHE A 213 15.00 -13.62 1.95
CA PHE A 213 16.07 -14.18 2.74
C PHE A 213 15.93 -15.69 2.91
#